data_331d5fc397939220fa72b8294ac12e4b
#
_entry.id   331d5fc397939220fa72b8294ac12e4b
#
_cell.length_a   1.000
_cell.length_b   1.000
_cell.length_c   1.000
_cell.angle_alpha   90.00
_cell.angle_beta   90.00
_cell.angle_gamma   90.00
#
_symmetry.space_group_name_H-M   'P 1'
#
loop_
_entity.id
_entity.type
_entity.pdbx_description
1 polymer ?
#
loop_
_entity_poly.entity_id
_entity_poly.type
_entity_poly.pdbx_seq_one_letter_code
_entity_poly.pdbx_strand_id
1 'polypeptide(L)' 'MICRKETMVEQKLTYTLEVNGKFIIIENVPARVCVETGERFFSPETVEQLQKMIWEDRKPIRVIETPVFEFA' A
#
# COMPACT_ATOMS: atom_id res chain seq x y z
N MET A 1 -1.74 20.53 -5.78
CA MET A 1 -0.50 20.69 -6.56
C MET A 1 -0.36 19.54 -7.54
N ILE A 2 0.00 19.84 -8.78
CA ILE A 2 0.16 18.81 -9.83
C ILE A 2 1.61 18.39 -9.88
N CYS A 3 1.89 17.10 -9.72
CA CYS A 3 3.24 16.59 -9.82
C CYS A 3 3.64 16.46 -11.29
N ARG A 4 4.81 16.96 -11.63
CA ARG A 4 5.34 16.84 -12.99
C ARG A 4 5.83 15.40 -13.22
N LYS A 5 5.69 14.95 -14.46
CA LYS A 5 6.05 13.58 -14.81
C LYS A 5 7.54 13.27 -14.56
N GLU A 6 8.41 14.23 -14.80
CA GLU A 6 9.84 14.08 -14.60
C GLU A 6 10.29 14.02 -13.15
N THR A 7 9.40 14.36 -12.21
CA THR A 7 9.70 14.25 -10.78
C THR A 7 9.16 12.97 -10.16
N MET A 8 8.60 12.08 -10.96
CA MET A 8 8.11 10.80 -10.50
C MET A 8 9.23 9.78 -10.46
N VAL A 9 9.32 9.03 -9.37
CA VAL A 9 10.27 7.93 -9.22
C VAL A 9 9.52 6.65 -8.88
N GLU A 10 10.06 5.53 -9.33
CA GLU A 10 9.49 4.22 -9.00
C GLU A 10 10.04 3.76 -7.67
N GLN A 11 9.15 3.32 -6.77
CA GLN A 11 9.51 2.80 -5.47
C GLN A 11 8.62 1.62 -5.13
N LYS A 12 9.12 0.78 -4.24
CA LYS A 12 8.32 -0.30 -3.65
C LYS A 12 7.88 0.16 -2.28
N LEU A 13 6.59 0.21 -2.06
CA LEU A 13 6.00 0.76 -0.84
C LEU A 13 5.30 -0.33 -0.05
N THR A 14 5.10 -0.04 1.24
CA THR A 14 4.26 -0.86 2.09
C THR A 14 2.84 -0.28 2.06
N TYR A 15 1.90 -1.11 1.65
CA TYR A 15 0.48 -0.74 1.57
C TYR A 15 -0.27 -1.34 2.74
N THR A 16 -0.97 -0.52 3.50
CA THR A 16 -1.73 -0.96 4.66
C THR A 16 -3.19 -0.60 4.51
N LEU A 17 -4.07 -1.50 4.96
CA LEU A 17 -5.50 -1.25 4.94
C LEU A 17 -6.19 -2.05 6.02
N GLU A 18 -7.39 -1.64 6.38
CA GLU A 18 -8.25 -2.37 7.30
C GLU A 18 -9.47 -2.89 6.55
N VAL A 19 -9.72 -4.19 6.66
CA VAL A 19 -10.86 -4.84 6.02
C VAL A 19 -11.57 -5.69 7.07
N ASN A 20 -12.83 -5.38 7.33
CA ASN A 20 -13.67 -6.14 8.28
C ASN A 20 -12.99 -6.34 9.64
N GLY A 21 -12.34 -5.30 10.16
CA GLY A 21 -11.65 -5.36 11.44
C GLY A 21 -10.28 -6.01 11.40
N LYS A 22 -9.85 -6.49 10.24
CA LYS A 22 -8.52 -7.04 10.04
C LYS A 22 -7.59 -5.99 9.46
N PHE A 23 -6.40 -5.87 10.04
CA PHE A 23 -5.36 -5.00 9.53
C PHE A 23 -4.44 -5.79 8.62
N ILE A 24 -4.33 -5.36 7.37
CA ILE A 24 -3.57 -6.06 6.35
C ILE A 24 -2.39 -5.20 5.90
N ILE A 25 -1.21 -5.80 5.83
CA ILE A 25 0.01 -5.14 5.35
C ILE A 25 0.48 -5.88 4.12
N ILE A 26 0.65 -5.15 3.02
CA ILE A 26 1.19 -5.70 1.77
C ILE A 26 2.50 -4.99 1.49
N GLU A 27 3.59 -5.76 1.44
CA GLU A 27 4.93 -5.21 1.24
C GLU A 27 5.35 -5.24 -0.22
N ASN A 28 6.29 -4.37 -0.56
CA ASN A 28 6.92 -4.31 -1.88
C ASN A 28 5.93 -4.05 -3.00
N VAL A 29 4.97 -3.17 -2.76
CA VAL A 29 3.99 -2.78 -3.78
C VAL A 29 4.63 -1.74 -4.70
N PRO A 30 4.74 -2.00 -6.00
CA PRO A 30 5.33 -1.03 -6.92
C PRO A 30 4.42 0.20 -7.06
N ALA A 31 5.02 1.36 -6.99
CA ALA A 31 4.31 2.63 -7.08
C ALA A 31 5.21 3.69 -7.68
N ARG A 32 4.59 4.73 -8.20
CA ARG A 32 5.28 5.95 -8.60
C ARG A 32 5.03 7.01 -7.55
N VAL A 33 6.09 7.63 -7.10
CA VAL A 33 6.02 8.64 -6.04
C VAL A 33 6.51 9.96 -6.58
N CYS A 34 5.72 11.01 -6.36
CA CYS A 34 6.13 12.36 -6.70
C CYS A 34 7.07 12.89 -5.62
N VAL A 35 8.32 13.20 -5.99
CA VAL A 35 9.30 13.69 -5.02
C VAL A 35 8.97 15.06 -4.45
N GLU A 36 8.15 15.83 -5.17
CA GLU A 36 7.76 17.17 -4.71
C GLU A 36 6.65 17.15 -3.68
N THR A 37 5.63 16.30 -3.91
CA THR A 37 4.43 16.29 -3.08
C THR A 37 4.31 15.07 -2.18
N GLY A 38 5.06 14.00 -2.48
CA GLY A 38 4.94 12.73 -1.79
C GLY A 38 3.73 11.91 -2.22
N GLU A 39 3.00 12.36 -3.22
CA GLU A 39 1.84 11.61 -3.73
C GLU A 39 2.25 10.28 -4.33
N ARG A 40 1.41 9.27 -4.12
CA ARG A 40 1.66 7.90 -4.57
C ARG A 40 0.65 7.55 -5.66
N PHE A 41 1.16 6.94 -6.72
CA PHE A 41 0.33 6.52 -7.85
C PHE A 41 0.58 5.06 -8.14
N PHE A 42 -0.50 4.28 -8.18
CA PHE A 42 -0.44 2.85 -8.48
C PHE A 42 -1.01 2.62 -9.87
N SER A 43 -0.35 1.76 -10.64
CA SER A 43 -0.86 1.40 -11.96
C SER A 43 -2.16 0.59 -11.84
N PRO A 44 -3.01 0.58 -12.88
CA PRO A 44 -4.21 -0.26 -12.85
C PRO A 44 -3.92 -1.73 -12.59
N GLU A 45 -2.83 -2.26 -13.13
CA GLU A 45 -2.41 -3.64 -12.90
C GLU A 45 -2.07 -3.89 -11.44
N THR A 46 -1.38 -2.93 -10.81
CA THR A 46 -1.03 -3.03 -9.40
C THR A 46 -2.28 -3.03 -8.52
N VAL A 47 -3.22 -2.12 -8.81
CA VAL A 47 -4.49 -2.05 -8.08
C VAL A 47 -5.26 -3.35 -8.21
N GLU A 48 -5.31 -3.91 -9.40
CA GLU A 48 -5.99 -5.18 -9.65
C GLU A 48 -5.37 -6.32 -8.85
N GLN A 49 -4.05 -6.39 -8.79
CA GLN A 49 -3.37 -7.41 -8.00
C GLN A 49 -3.61 -7.24 -6.51
N LEU A 50 -3.61 -6.00 -6.01
CA LEU A 50 -3.92 -5.72 -4.62
C LEU A 50 -5.32 -6.21 -4.27
N GLN A 51 -6.30 -5.93 -5.13
CA GLN A 51 -7.67 -6.38 -4.92
C GLN A 51 -7.77 -7.91 -4.89
N LYS A 52 -7.07 -8.58 -5.79
CA LYS A 52 -7.04 -10.05 -5.81
C LYS A 52 -6.46 -10.62 -4.53
N MET A 53 -5.36 -10.06 -4.05
CA MET A 53 -4.74 -10.52 -2.79
C MET A 53 -5.69 -10.39 -1.61
N ILE A 54 -6.46 -9.31 -1.58
CA ILE A 54 -7.41 -9.05 -0.50
C ILE A 54 -8.62 -9.99 -0.59
N TRP A 55 -9.19 -10.15 -1.79
CA TRP A 55 -10.42 -10.91 -1.99
C TRP A 55 -10.22 -12.42 -2.02
N GLU A 56 -9.05 -12.90 -2.46
CA GLU A 56 -8.76 -14.32 -2.56
C GLU A 56 -8.31 -14.94 -1.22
N ASP A 57 -8.17 -14.13 -0.18
CA ASP A 57 -7.78 -14.58 1.15
C ASP A 57 -6.51 -15.44 1.12
N ARG A 58 -5.47 -14.95 0.43
CA ARG A 58 -4.19 -15.64 0.34
C ARG A 58 -3.52 -15.73 1.69
N LYS A 59 -2.74 -16.80 1.88
CA LYS A 59 -1.97 -16.97 3.11
C LYS A 59 -0.86 -15.91 3.15
N PRO A 60 -0.69 -15.21 4.29
CA PRO A 60 0.38 -14.23 4.42
C PRO A 60 1.74 -14.93 4.49
N ILE A 61 2.80 -14.19 4.10
CA ILE A 61 4.16 -14.69 4.22
C ILE A 61 4.63 -14.67 5.67
N ARG A 62 4.07 -13.80 6.48
CA ARG A 62 4.31 -13.75 7.92
C ARG A 62 3.20 -12.96 8.60
N VAL A 63 3.09 -13.16 9.91
CA VAL A 63 2.14 -12.41 10.73
C VAL A 63 2.93 -11.68 11.80
N ILE A 64 2.60 -10.39 11.99
CA ILE A 64 3.22 -9.58 13.02
C ILE A 64 2.18 -9.18 14.07
N GLU A 65 2.64 -9.01 15.30
CA GLU A 65 1.80 -8.46 16.35
C GLU A 65 1.81 -6.94 16.28
N THR A 66 0.62 -6.35 16.33
CA THR A 66 0.49 -4.90 16.27
C THR A 66 -0.10 -4.42 17.59
N PRO A 67 0.65 -3.62 18.38
CA PRO A 67 0.09 -3.07 19.61
C PRO A 67 -0.99 -2.04 19.30
N VAL A 68 -2.02 -2.03 20.12
CA VAL A 68 -3.13 -1.09 19.99
C VAL A 68 -3.22 -0.30 21.28
N PHE A 69 -3.22 1.01 21.16
CA PHE A 69 -3.31 1.90 22.30
C PHE A 69 -4.61 2.69 22.21
N GLU A 70 -5.20 2.92 23.37
CA GLU A 70 -6.35 3.80 23.45
C GLU A 70 -5.87 5.16 23.95
N PHE A 71 -6.27 6.21 23.23
CA PHE A 71 -5.92 7.56 23.65
C PHE A 71 -6.75 7.94 24.87
N ALA A 72 -6.05 8.33 25.94
CA ALA A 72 -6.69 8.65 27.22
C ALA A 72 -6.36 10.08 27.67
#